data_7b6860c41a71259beaacfc944f1b1299
#
_entry.id   7b6860c41a71259beaacfc944f1b1299
#
_cell.length_a   1.000
_cell.length_b   1.000
_cell.length_c   1.000
_cell.angle_alpha   90.00
_cell.angle_beta   90.00
_cell.angle_gamma   90.00
#
_symmetry.space_group_name_H-M   'P 1'
#
loop_
_entity.id
_entity.type
_entity.pdbx_description
1 polymer ?
#
loop_
_entity_poly.entity_id
_entity_poly.type
_entity_poly.pdbx_seq_one_letter_code
_entity_poly.pdbx_strand_id
1 'polypeptide(L)'
;MQMFCIDNQSLDPYFNQAVEEYFLKNFDDNIFMLWRNDNAIIVGKHQNTIAEINVNHVKHRGIKVVRRLTGGGAVFHDLGNINYTFIMGYGKEGAKVDFKKYNQPIIDVLAGLGVKAHFSGRNDILIDDQKFSGNAEHIYHKKQRVLHHGTLLYASEIQDISDALNVNPLKFEGKARKSVRSRVTNISRHLKDDIGVDQFRQKVMRHITKMYPDAIPYQLTVKDKAAIQKLADEKYSTWAWNYGYSPKYGLKKGVKTNGGHVEVHLNVYKGVIIELDIFGDFFVNRDIDEVKQALIGVQHREEAVLEKLK
;
A
#
# COMPACT_ATOMS: atom_id res chain seq x y z
N MET A 1 18.45 -22.51 6.92
CA MET A 1 17.48 -22.04 5.91
C MET A 1 18.25 -21.14 4.98
N GLN A 2 18.19 -21.43 3.69
CA GLN A 2 18.84 -20.66 2.65
C GLN A 2 18.17 -19.27 2.50
N MET A 3 18.88 -18.29 1.97
CA MET A 3 18.33 -16.97 1.63
C MET A 3 18.19 -16.88 0.11
N PHE A 4 16.97 -16.77 -0.40
CA PHE A 4 16.72 -16.45 -1.81
C PHE A 4 16.69 -14.95 -2.03
N CYS A 5 17.54 -14.46 -2.92
CA CYS A 5 17.61 -13.05 -3.30
C CYS A 5 16.93 -12.86 -4.65
N ILE A 6 15.86 -12.07 -4.67
CA ILE A 6 15.00 -11.85 -5.84
C ILE A 6 15.08 -10.38 -6.27
N ASP A 7 15.53 -10.13 -7.48
CA ASP A 7 15.39 -8.82 -8.12
C ASP A 7 14.18 -8.86 -9.05
N ASN A 8 12.99 -8.56 -8.49
CA ASN A 8 11.74 -8.66 -9.21
C ASN A 8 11.58 -7.46 -10.16
N GLN A 9 11.48 -7.76 -11.45
CA GLN A 9 11.39 -6.76 -12.52
C GLN A 9 9.96 -6.33 -12.85
N SER A 10 8.93 -6.97 -12.27
CA SER A 10 7.55 -6.57 -12.48
C SER A 10 7.30 -5.18 -11.90
N LEU A 11 6.61 -4.34 -12.64
CA LEU A 11 6.13 -3.02 -12.21
C LEU A 11 4.64 -3.03 -11.83
N ASP A 12 3.96 -4.16 -12.01
CA ASP A 12 2.54 -4.28 -11.69
C ASP A 12 2.33 -4.46 -10.18
N PRO A 13 1.65 -3.51 -9.50
CA PRO A 13 1.45 -3.55 -8.05
C PRO A 13 0.57 -4.73 -7.61
N TYR A 14 -0.35 -5.21 -8.43
CA TYR A 14 -1.16 -6.39 -8.11
C TYR A 14 -0.31 -7.65 -8.07
N PHE A 15 0.51 -7.84 -9.09
CA PHE A 15 1.46 -8.95 -9.16
C PHE A 15 2.47 -8.87 -8.00
N ASN A 16 3.03 -7.70 -7.74
CA ASN A 16 4.07 -7.53 -6.70
C ASN A 16 3.56 -7.82 -5.29
N GLN A 17 2.31 -7.42 -4.96
CA GLN A 17 1.70 -7.80 -3.68
C GLN A 17 1.37 -9.29 -3.63
N ALA A 18 1.03 -9.91 -4.74
CA ALA A 18 0.83 -11.36 -4.83
C ALA A 18 2.13 -12.14 -4.64
N VAL A 19 3.28 -11.63 -5.15
CA VAL A 19 4.61 -12.22 -4.94
C VAL A 19 4.92 -12.35 -3.44
N GLU A 20 4.70 -11.29 -2.65
CA GLU A 20 4.93 -11.32 -1.21
C GLU A 20 4.11 -12.41 -0.51
N GLU A 21 2.81 -12.49 -0.81
CA GLU A 21 1.94 -13.50 -0.21
C GLU A 21 2.30 -14.91 -0.68
N TYR A 22 2.67 -15.07 -1.95
CA TYR A 22 3.06 -16.35 -2.51
C TYR A 22 4.28 -16.93 -1.79
N PHE A 23 5.35 -16.15 -1.64
CA PHE A 23 6.54 -16.59 -0.93
C PHE A 23 6.31 -16.79 0.57
N LEU A 24 5.51 -15.94 1.19
CA LEU A 24 5.16 -16.04 2.61
C LEU A 24 4.46 -17.36 2.92
N LYS A 25 3.59 -17.83 2.03
CA LYS A 25 2.74 -19.00 2.25
C LYS A 25 3.32 -20.32 1.73
N ASN A 26 4.10 -20.29 0.66
CA ASN A 26 4.49 -21.50 -0.07
C ASN A 26 5.96 -21.89 0.13
N PHE A 27 6.82 -20.99 0.60
CA PHE A 27 8.24 -21.27 0.82
C PHE A 27 8.55 -21.36 2.31
N ASP A 28 9.58 -22.13 2.64
CA ASP A 28 10.12 -22.25 4.00
C ASP A 28 11.47 -21.52 4.13
N ASP A 29 12.17 -21.31 3.01
CA ASP A 29 13.43 -20.57 2.97
C ASP A 29 13.25 -19.08 3.20
N ASN A 30 14.31 -18.42 3.65
CA ASN A 30 14.31 -16.96 3.81
C ASN A 30 14.31 -16.27 2.44
N ILE A 31 13.63 -15.15 2.35
CA ILE A 31 13.52 -14.36 1.11
C ILE A 31 14.00 -12.94 1.39
N PHE A 32 14.84 -12.44 0.51
CA PHE A 32 15.04 -11.02 0.30
C PHE A 32 14.63 -10.65 -1.12
N MET A 33 13.83 -9.59 -1.28
CA MET A 33 13.36 -9.16 -2.58
C MET A 33 13.45 -7.65 -2.71
N LEU A 34 13.90 -7.18 -3.89
CA LEU A 34 13.77 -5.79 -4.34
C LEU A 34 12.76 -5.72 -5.48
N TRP A 35 11.92 -4.69 -5.45
CA TRP A 35 10.86 -4.50 -6.44
C TRP A 35 10.40 -3.04 -6.50
N ARG A 36 9.74 -2.67 -7.59
CA ARG A 36 9.16 -1.34 -7.80
C ARG A 36 7.73 -1.47 -8.32
N ASN A 37 6.92 -0.46 -8.08
CA ASN A 37 5.62 -0.30 -8.74
C ASN A 37 5.64 0.92 -9.62
N ASP A 38 4.90 0.86 -10.71
CA ASP A 38 4.59 2.02 -11.51
C ASP A 38 3.23 2.60 -11.10
N ASN A 39 3.23 3.88 -10.70
CA ASN A 39 2.05 4.70 -10.44
C ASN A 39 0.97 3.99 -9.59
N ALA A 40 1.26 3.72 -8.32
CA ALA A 40 0.38 2.96 -7.45
C ALA A 40 0.23 3.54 -6.04
N ILE A 41 -0.97 3.43 -5.47
CA ILE A 41 -1.21 3.63 -4.02
C ILE A 41 -1.33 2.27 -3.35
N ILE A 42 -0.53 2.06 -2.32
CA ILE A 42 -0.56 0.84 -1.51
C ILE A 42 -1.20 1.15 -0.16
N VAL A 43 -2.41 0.65 0.04
CA VAL A 43 -3.22 0.89 1.25
C VAL A 43 -2.91 -0.17 2.30
N GLY A 44 -2.81 0.24 3.56
CA GLY A 44 -2.61 -0.68 4.68
C GLY A 44 -3.83 -1.59 4.90
N LYS A 45 -3.59 -2.81 5.39
CA LYS A 45 -4.60 -3.87 5.53
C LYS A 45 -5.90 -3.41 6.19
N HIS A 46 -5.83 -2.56 7.20
CA HIS A 46 -6.98 -2.19 8.05
C HIS A 46 -7.47 -0.76 7.79
N GLN A 47 -7.08 -0.15 6.67
CA GLN A 47 -7.51 1.20 6.32
C GLN A 47 -8.82 1.21 5.53
N ASN A 48 -9.56 2.31 5.63
CA ASN A 48 -10.62 2.64 4.69
C ASN A 48 -10.00 3.24 3.44
N THR A 49 -9.99 2.50 2.35
CA THR A 49 -9.31 2.89 1.11
C THR A 49 -9.79 4.24 0.58
N ILE A 50 -11.11 4.46 0.52
CA ILE A 50 -11.68 5.71 -0.02
C ILE A 50 -11.29 6.93 0.83
N ALA A 51 -11.09 6.72 2.15
CA ALA A 51 -10.67 7.77 3.06
C ALA A 51 -9.18 8.15 2.96
N GLU A 52 -8.37 7.31 2.32
CA GLU A 52 -6.91 7.50 2.23
C GLU A 52 -6.45 8.05 0.88
N ILE A 53 -7.33 8.07 -0.14
CA ILE A 53 -6.98 8.44 -1.50
C ILE A 53 -7.78 9.65 -2.00
N ASN A 54 -7.19 10.41 -2.90
CA ASN A 54 -7.92 11.39 -3.70
C ASN A 54 -8.56 10.67 -4.89
N VAL A 55 -9.82 10.25 -4.74
CA VAL A 55 -10.55 9.42 -5.73
C VAL A 55 -10.53 10.03 -7.13
N ASN A 56 -10.75 11.35 -7.25
CA ASN A 56 -10.76 12.03 -8.54
C ASN A 56 -9.38 12.05 -9.20
N HIS A 57 -8.34 12.35 -8.42
CA HIS A 57 -6.96 12.34 -8.90
C HIS A 57 -6.54 10.94 -9.33
N VAL A 58 -6.85 9.91 -8.50
CA VAL A 58 -6.58 8.51 -8.80
C VAL A 58 -7.22 8.08 -10.12
N LYS A 59 -8.50 8.41 -10.33
CA LYS A 59 -9.23 8.08 -11.56
C LYS A 59 -8.63 8.80 -12.78
N HIS A 60 -8.38 10.10 -12.66
CA HIS A 60 -7.83 10.92 -13.76
C HIS A 60 -6.42 10.49 -14.18
N ARG A 61 -5.57 10.12 -13.22
CA ARG A 61 -4.17 9.73 -13.45
C ARG A 61 -3.99 8.22 -13.69
N GLY A 62 -5.06 7.43 -13.65
CA GLY A 62 -4.99 5.98 -13.82
C GLY A 62 -4.17 5.26 -12.75
N ILE A 63 -4.12 5.81 -11.51
CA ILE A 63 -3.33 5.26 -10.41
C ILE A 63 -3.95 3.96 -9.94
N LYS A 64 -3.17 2.88 -9.90
CA LYS A 64 -3.61 1.60 -9.37
C LYS A 64 -3.66 1.65 -7.83
N VAL A 65 -4.74 1.16 -7.24
CA VAL A 65 -4.92 1.11 -5.78
C VAL A 65 -4.92 -0.34 -5.33
N VAL A 66 -3.99 -0.70 -4.43
CA VAL A 66 -3.81 -2.06 -3.97
C VAL A 66 -3.71 -2.11 -2.45
N ARG A 67 -4.41 -3.05 -1.82
CA ARG A 67 -4.30 -3.31 -0.39
C ARG A 67 -3.22 -4.35 -0.12
N ARG A 68 -2.27 -4.03 0.75
CA ARG A 68 -1.21 -4.95 1.20
C ARG A 68 -1.64 -5.81 2.39
N LEU A 69 -0.86 -6.86 2.70
CA LEU A 69 -1.09 -7.75 3.85
C LEU A 69 -0.74 -7.12 5.19
N THR A 70 0.18 -6.16 5.20
CA THR A 70 0.66 -5.49 6.43
C THR A 70 -0.25 -4.32 6.82
N GLY A 71 -0.18 -3.91 8.07
CA GLY A 71 -0.84 -2.70 8.56
C GLY A 71 -0.12 -1.41 8.13
N GLY A 72 -0.42 -0.32 8.82
CA GLY A 72 0.17 1.00 8.59
C GLY A 72 -0.67 1.90 7.68
N GLY A 73 -0.14 3.08 7.35
CA GLY A 73 -0.77 4.08 6.47
C GLY A 73 -0.61 3.78 4.99
N ALA A 74 -1.36 4.49 4.16
CA ALA A 74 -1.22 4.43 2.71
C ALA A 74 0.08 5.09 2.26
N VAL A 75 0.68 4.56 1.20
CA VAL A 75 1.87 5.09 0.54
C VAL A 75 1.65 5.15 -0.97
N PHE A 76 2.32 6.08 -1.63
CA PHE A 76 2.35 6.19 -3.08
C PHE A 76 3.69 5.65 -3.59
N HIS A 77 3.65 4.91 -4.69
CA HIS A 77 4.81 4.35 -5.36
C HIS A 77 4.85 4.82 -6.81
N ASP A 78 6.00 5.34 -7.19
CA ASP A 78 6.41 5.62 -8.55
C ASP A 78 7.69 4.84 -8.90
N LEU A 79 8.27 5.06 -10.06
CA LEU A 79 9.51 4.40 -10.49
C LEU A 79 10.74 4.90 -9.73
N GLY A 80 10.65 6.03 -9.02
CA GLY A 80 11.68 6.56 -8.14
C GLY A 80 11.68 5.92 -6.74
N ASN A 81 10.63 5.17 -6.38
CA ASN A 81 10.55 4.42 -5.14
C ASN A 81 10.97 2.96 -5.36
N ILE A 82 11.87 2.46 -4.51
CA ILE A 82 12.24 1.05 -4.44
C ILE A 82 11.60 0.45 -3.21
N ASN A 83 11.07 -0.76 -3.33
CA ASN A 83 10.61 -1.52 -2.18
C ASN A 83 11.57 -2.66 -1.91
N TYR A 84 11.75 -2.98 -0.62
CA TYR A 84 12.45 -4.18 -0.19
C TYR A 84 11.55 -5.02 0.70
N THR A 85 11.74 -6.33 0.63
CA THR A 85 10.97 -7.30 1.41
C THR A 85 11.91 -8.33 2.00
N PHE A 86 11.78 -8.59 3.31
CA PHE A 86 12.31 -9.76 3.98
C PHE A 86 11.14 -10.68 4.36
N ILE A 87 11.25 -11.97 4.07
CA ILE A 87 10.35 -12.97 4.60
C ILE A 87 11.23 -14.01 5.30
N MET A 88 11.16 -14.06 6.64
CA MET A 88 12.06 -14.87 7.45
C MET A 88 11.29 -15.68 8.48
N GLY A 89 11.82 -16.85 8.79
CA GLY A 89 11.35 -17.66 9.91
C GLY A 89 11.65 -16.97 11.24
N TYR A 90 10.78 -17.14 12.23
CA TYR A 90 11.06 -16.79 13.61
C TYR A 90 11.24 -18.08 14.45
N GLY A 91 12.18 -18.01 15.40
CA GLY A 91 12.54 -19.18 16.21
C GLY A 91 11.56 -19.49 17.33
N LYS A 92 11.97 -20.39 18.23
CA LYS A 92 11.18 -20.85 19.39
C LYS A 92 10.79 -19.75 20.38
N GLU A 93 11.44 -18.62 20.35
CA GLU A 93 11.10 -17.43 21.18
C GLU A 93 9.80 -16.74 20.80
N GLY A 94 9.16 -17.16 19.69
CA GLY A 94 7.95 -16.60 19.17
C GLY A 94 8.17 -15.39 18.24
N ALA A 95 7.11 -14.97 17.58
CA ALA A 95 7.15 -13.82 16.70
C ALA A 95 7.20 -12.52 17.50
N LYS A 96 8.20 -11.71 17.25
CA LYS A 96 8.28 -10.33 17.73
C LYS A 96 8.37 -9.39 16.53
N VAL A 97 7.67 -8.27 16.60
CA VAL A 97 7.86 -7.17 15.64
C VAL A 97 9.24 -6.57 15.92
N ASP A 98 10.13 -6.62 14.93
CA ASP A 98 11.51 -6.13 15.07
C ASP A 98 11.92 -5.33 13.83
N PHE A 99 11.39 -4.14 13.71
CA PHE A 99 11.75 -3.23 12.63
C PHE A 99 13.24 -2.93 12.56
N LYS A 100 13.93 -2.88 13.70
CA LYS A 100 15.36 -2.54 13.74
C LYS A 100 16.19 -3.60 13.02
N LYS A 101 15.90 -4.88 13.25
CA LYS A 101 16.58 -6.01 12.62
C LYS A 101 16.57 -5.93 11.09
N TYR A 102 15.41 -5.61 10.51
CA TYR A 102 15.23 -5.60 9.06
C TYR A 102 15.64 -4.28 8.40
N ASN A 103 15.67 -3.19 9.18
CA ASN A 103 16.05 -1.87 8.70
C ASN A 103 17.57 -1.65 8.78
N GLN A 104 18.27 -2.32 9.70
CA GLN A 104 19.70 -2.15 9.87
C GLN A 104 20.50 -2.41 8.58
N PRO A 105 20.24 -3.47 7.78
CA PRO A 105 20.93 -3.68 6.52
C PRO A 105 20.82 -2.52 5.54
N ILE A 106 19.68 -1.86 5.51
CA ILE A 106 19.46 -0.68 4.64
C ILE A 106 20.26 0.53 5.15
N ILE A 107 20.27 0.75 6.46
CA ILE A 107 21.09 1.80 7.09
C ILE A 107 22.57 1.58 6.80
N ASP A 108 23.04 0.32 6.86
CA ASP A 108 24.44 -0.02 6.59
C ASP A 108 24.83 0.22 5.12
N VAL A 109 23.93 -0.07 4.16
CA VAL A 109 24.14 0.30 2.75
C VAL A 109 24.33 1.80 2.60
N LEU A 110 23.45 2.61 3.21
CA LEU A 110 23.51 4.07 3.13
C LEU A 110 24.77 4.63 3.80
N ALA A 111 25.19 4.06 4.94
CA ALA A 111 26.44 4.41 5.60
C ALA A 111 27.65 4.15 4.69
N GLY A 112 27.66 3.02 3.95
CA GLY A 112 28.67 2.71 2.95
C GLY A 112 28.69 3.66 1.74
N LEU A 113 27.60 4.41 1.53
CA LEU A 113 27.47 5.46 0.51
C LEU A 113 27.71 6.86 1.09
N GLY A 114 28.13 6.96 2.35
CA GLY A 114 28.40 8.22 3.03
C GLY A 114 27.17 8.98 3.53
N VAL A 115 26.00 8.34 3.55
CA VAL A 115 24.73 8.90 4.02
C VAL A 115 24.45 8.44 5.44
N LYS A 116 24.25 9.39 6.36
CA LYS A 116 23.89 9.11 7.75
C LYS A 116 22.38 8.95 7.89
N ALA A 117 21.94 7.70 7.90
CA ALA A 117 20.56 7.37 8.17
C ALA A 117 20.39 6.77 9.56
N HIS A 118 19.24 6.94 10.17
CA HIS A 118 18.93 6.36 11.47
C HIS A 118 17.48 5.88 11.56
N PHE A 119 17.28 4.86 12.35
CA PHE A 119 15.93 4.36 12.67
C PHE A 119 15.25 5.33 13.64
N SER A 120 14.04 5.75 13.33
CA SER A 120 13.28 6.68 14.15
C SER A 120 11.94 6.10 14.58
N GLY A 121 11.73 6.22 15.89
CA GLY A 121 10.45 5.91 16.50
C GLY A 121 10.02 4.46 16.29
N ARG A 122 8.94 4.28 15.52
CA ARG A 122 8.23 3.01 15.44
C ARG A 122 8.61 2.17 14.21
N ASN A 123 8.67 2.80 13.05
CA ASN A 123 8.81 2.07 11.78
C ASN A 123 9.37 2.93 10.62
N ASP A 124 9.98 4.08 10.92
CA ASP A 124 10.52 4.98 9.90
C ASP A 124 12.06 4.96 9.91
N ILE A 125 12.67 5.21 8.75
CA ILE A 125 14.10 5.52 8.64
C ILE A 125 14.23 6.94 8.10
N LEU A 126 15.09 7.73 8.74
CA LEU A 126 15.26 9.14 8.48
C LEU A 126 16.68 9.45 8.01
N ILE A 127 16.81 10.51 7.22
CA ILE A 127 18.03 11.26 6.93
C ILE A 127 17.71 12.71 7.29
N ASP A 128 18.54 13.35 8.14
CA ASP A 128 18.35 14.75 8.57
C ASP A 128 16.91 15.05 9.01
N ASP A 129 16.35 14.18 9.87
CA ASP A 129 14.98 14.25 10.39
C ASP A 129 13.87 14.22 9.31
N GLN A 130 14.20 13.84 8.09
CA GLN A 130 13.25 13.63 7.01
C GLN A 130 13.12 12.14 6.68
N LYS A 131 11.88 11.68 6.56
CA LYS A 131 11.59 10.28 6.26
C LYS A 131 11.89 9.96 4.80
N PHE A 132 12.66 8.91 4.55
CA PHE A 132 12.84 8.32 3.23
C PHE A 132 12.33 6.88 3.14
N SER A 133 12.07 6.25 4.28
CA SER A 133 11.58 4.88 4.35
C SER A 133 10.49 4.73 5.40
N GLY A 134 9.39 4.09 5.01
CA GLY A 134 8.34 3.64 5.92
C GLY A 134 8.22 2.13 5.83
N ASN A 135 8.07 1.46 6.98
CA ASN A 135 8.14 0.01 7.09
C ASN A 135 6.88 -0.57 7.73
N ALA A 136 6.57 -1.81 7.38
CA ALA A 136 5.47 -2.55 7.95
C ALA A 136 5.76 -4.05 8.04
N GLU A 137 5.14 -4.72 9.00
CA GLU A 137 5.33 -6.15 9.23
C GLU A 137 4.00 -6.89 9.27
N HIS A 138 4.05 -8.16 8.87
CA HIS A 138 2.96 -9.12 9.01
C HIS A 138 3.51 -10.45 9.52
N ILE A 139 2.94 -10.95 10.62
CA ILE A 139 3.29 -12.24 11.20
C ILE A 139 2.33 -13.30 10.65
N TYR A 140 2.90 -14.33 10.01
CA TYR A 140 2.15 -15.46 9.49
C TYR A 140 2.38 -16.69 10.39
N HIS A 141 1.51 -16.87 11.38
CA HIS A 141 1.66 -17.88 12.42
C HIS A 141 1.67 -19.33 11.89
N LYS A 142 0.91 -19.62 10.81
CA LYS A 142 0.78 -20.97 10.25
C LYS A 142 2.12 -21.58 9.81
N LYS A 143 3.07 -20.74 9.36
CA LYS A 143 4.42 -21.16 8.95
C LYS A 143 5.53 -20.54 9.81
N GLN A 144 5.16 -19.89 10.91
CA GLN A 144 6.13 -19.22 11.80
C GLN A 144 7.05 -18.26 11.05
N ARG A 145 6.46 -17.39 10.19
CA ARG A 145 7.19 -16.44 9.36
C ARG A 145 6.77 -15.01 9.60
N VAL A 146 7.73 -14.11 9.44
CA VAL A 146 7.52 -12.66 9.40
C VAL A 146 7.78 -12.18 7.98
N LEU A 147 6.84 -11.41 7.44
CA LEU A 147 7.03 -10.58 6.27
C LEU A 147 7.27 -9.15 6.77
N HIS A 148 8.44 -8.61 6.47
CA HIS A 148 8.79 -7.21 6.66
C HIS A 148 9.04 -6.59 5.32
N HIS A 149 8.42 -5.44 5.05
CA HIS A 149 8.73 -4.66 3.86
C HIS A 149 8.84 -3.17 4.16
N GLY A 150 9.58 -2.48 3.33
CA GLY A 150 9.78 -1.04 3.43
C GLY A 150 9.92 -0.38 2.07
N THR A 151 9.65 0.93 2.05
CA THR A 151 9.87 1.81 0.92
C THR A 151 11.25 2.46 1.02
N LEU A 152 11.87 2.75 -0.09
CA LEU A 152 13.08 3.57 -0.21
C LEU A 152 12.78 4.67 -1.24
N LEU A 153 12.43 5.87 -0.76
CA LEU A 153 12.26 7.02 -1.63
C LEU A 153 13.64 7.41 -2.19
N TYR A 154 13.96 6.90 -3.38
CA TYR A 154 15.25 7.15 -4.01
C TYR A 154 15.22 8.45 -4.82
N ALA A 155 14.31 8.56 -5.77
CA ALA A 155 14.10 9.71 -6.66
C ALA A 155 12.61 9.88 -7.02
N SER A 156 11.73 9.76 -6.02
CA SER A 156 10.28 9.85 -6.20
C SER A 156 9.83 11.29 -6.39
N GLU A 157 8.73 11.48 -7.13
CA GLU A 157 8.05 12.77 -7.28
C GLU A 157 7.20 13.06 -6.02
N ILE A 158 7.77 13.86 -5.09
CA ILE A 158 7.15 14.11 -3.78
C ILE A 158 5.80 14.83 -3.91
N GLN A 159 5.60 15.64 -4.95
CA GLN A 159 4.33 16.31 -5.20
C GLN A 159 3.22 15.30 -5.53
N ASP A 160 3.50 14.30 -6.36
CA ASP A 160 2.55 13.24 -6.71
C ASP A 160 2.10 12.44 -5.48
N ILE A 161 3.01 12.20 -4.52
CA ILE A 161 2.68 11.60 -3.23
C ILE A 161 1.62 12.43 -2.49
N SER A 162 1.81 13.75 -2.43
CA SER A 162 0.90 14.66 -1.75
C SER A 162 -0.46 14.71 -2.41
N ASP A 163 -0.51 14.74 -3.73
CA ASP A 163 -1.74 14.88 -4.51
C ASP A 163 -2.57 13.58 -4.51
N ALA A 164 -1.90 12.44 -4.62
CA ALA A 164 -2.53 11.13 -4.61
C ALA A 164 -3.14 10.75 -3.25
N LEU A 165 -2.46 11.12 -2.15
CA LEU A 165 -2.87 10.84 -0.76
C LEU A 165 -3.57 12.04 -0.10
N ASN A 166 -3.88 13.08 -0.85
CA ASN A 166 -4.61 14.24 -0.35
C ASN A 166 -6.09 13.91 -0.28
N VAL A 167 -6.55 13.62 0.92
CA VAL A 167 -7.95 13.27 1.16
C VAL A 167 -8.83 14.49 0.91
N ASN A 168 -9.79 14.35 -0.02
CA ASN A 168 -10.90 15.27 -0.18
C ASN A 168 -11.60 15.48 1.19
N PRO A 169 -12.12 16.68 1.52
CA PRO A 169 -12.73 17.00 2.82
C PRO A 169 -14.05 16.26 3.14
N LEU A 170 -14.26 15.09 2.54
CA LEU A 170 -15.34 14.19 2.91
C LEU A 170 -15.16 13.77 4.39
N LYS A 171 -16.16 14.03 5.19
CA LYS A 171 -16.15 13.63 6.60
C LYS A 171 -16.43 12.14 6.69
N PHE A 172 -15.37 11.35 6.83
CA PHE A 172 -15.48 9.92 7.14
C PHE A 172 -15.57 9.72 8.65
N GLU A 173 -16.59 9.01 9.08
CA GLU A 173 -16.75 8.56 10.46
C GLU A 173 -16.41 7.07 10.53
N GLY A 174 -15.54 6.67 11.47
CA GLY A 174 -15.17 5.26 11.64
C GLY A 174 -13.87 5.07 12.43
N LYS A 175 -13.60 3.82 12.84
CA LYS A 175 -12.42 3.44 13.63
C LYS A 175 -11.17 3.17 12.78
N ALA A 176 -11.19 3.42 11.46
CA ALA A 176 -10.05 3.20 10.59
C ALA A 176 -8.88 4.12 10.96
N ARG A 177 -7.66 3.56 10.93
CA ARG A 177 -6.45 4.33 11.21
C ARG A 177 -6.09 5.15 9.98
N LYS A 178 -6.01 6.48 10.14
CA LYS A 178 -5.60 7.42 9.08
C LYS A 178 -4.07 7.43 8.92
N SER A 179 -3.61 7.76 7.72
CA SER A 179 -2.21 8.03 7.44
C SER A 179 -1.74 9.31 8.14
N VAL A 180 -0.51 9.31 8.65
CA VAL A 180 0.14 10.49 9.21
C VAL A 180 1.07 11.07 8.15
N ARG A 181 0.88 12.34 7.81
CA ARG A 181 1.81 13.06 6.90
C ARG A 181 3.17 13.21 7.57
N SER A 182 4.22 12.81 6.88
CA SER A 182 5.60 12.95 7.31
C SER A 182 6.35 13.90 6.36
N ARG A 183 7.33 14.66 6.87
CA ARG A 183 8.31 15.31 6.01
C ARG A 183 9.14 14.24 5.35
N VAL A 184 9.14 14.18 4.03
CA VAL A 184 9.84 13.16 3.26
C VAL A 184 11.00 13.73 2.47
N THR A 185 12.00 12.91 2.19
CA THR A 185 13.14 13.24 1.33
C THR A 185 13.49 12.06 0.43
N ASN A 186 14.18 12.33 -0.67
CA ASN A 186 14.76 11.33 -1.55
C ASN A 186 16.20 11.02 -1.17
N ILE A 187 16.59 9.74 -1.17
CA ILE A 187 17.96 9.29 -0.89
C ILE A 187 18.96 9.93 -1.85
N SER A 188 18.62 10.06 -3.14
CA SER A 188 19.50 10.62 -4.17
C SER A 188 20.01 12.02 -3.85
N ARG A 189 19.23 12.82 -3.10
CA ARG A 189 19.64 14.19 -2.69
C ARG A 189 20.76 14.22 -1.67
N HIS A 190 21.02 13.12 -0.98
CA HIS A 190 22.02 13.00 0.08
C HIS A 190 23.25 12.21 -0.35
N LEU A 191 23.27 11.69 -1.57
CA LEU A 191 24.43 10.99 -2.12
C LEU A 191 25.46 12.00 -2.64
N LYS A 192 26.74 11.64 -2.49
CA LYS A 192 27.85 12.41 -3.08
C LYS A 192 27.96 12.18 -4.58
N ASP A 193 27.76 10.95 -5.00
CA ASP A 193 27.85 10.54 -6.40
C ASP A 193 26.42 10.45 -6.98
N ASP A 194 26.23 10.96 -8.18
CA ASP A 194 24.99 10.82 -8.92
C ASP A 194 24.93 9.41 -9.52
N ILE A 195 24.31 8.50 -8.79
CA ILE A 195 24.05 7.13 -9.24
C ILE A 195 22.56 6.95 -9.58
N GLY A 196 22.28 6.23 -10.65
CA GLY A 196 20.90 5.93 -11.04
C GLY A 196 20.23 4.93 -10.09
N VAL A 197 18.90 4.89 -10.13
CA VAL A 197 18.06 4.01 -9.28
C VAL A 197 18.46 2.52 -9.39
N ASP A 198 18.81 2.06 -10.59
CA ASP A 198 19.20 0.66 -10.81
C ASP A 198 20.59 0.35 -10.25
N GLN A 199 21.53 1.31 -10.30
CA GLN A 199 22.83 1.16 -9.63
C GLN A 199 22.66 1.11 -8.10
N PHE A 200 21.77 1.93 -7.55
CA PHE A 200 21.45 1.88 -6.13
C PHE A 200 20.83 0.53 -5.74
N ARG A 201 19.86 0.02 -6.51
CA ARG A 201 19.28 -1.33 -6.30
C ARG A 201 20.35 -2.42 -6.28
N GLN A 202 21.29 -2.38 -7.22
CA GLN A 202 22.40 -3.34 -7.27
C GLN A 202 23.33 -3.24 -6.06
N LYS A 203 23.55 -2.03 -5.52
CA LYS A 203 24.34 -1.84 -4.30
C LYS A 203 23.62 -2.43 -3.09
N VAL A 204 22.31 -2.22 -2.96
CA VAL A 204 21.49 -2.85 -1.91
C VAL A 204 21.55 -4.37 -2.03
N MET A 205 21.29 -4.92 -3.22
CA MET A 205 21.33 -6.39 -3.43
C MET A 205 22.69 -6.97 -3.09
N ARG A 206 23.79 -6.37 -3.54
CA ARG A 206 25.15 -6.81 -3.23
C ARG A 206 25.46 -6.77 -1.74
N HIS A 207 25.01 -5.76 -1.03
CA HIS A 207 25.21 -5.67 0.41
C HIS A 207 24.52 -6.82 1.14
N ILE A 208 23.25 -7.08 0.80
CA ILE A 208 22.47 -8.18 1.39
C ILE A 208 23.09 -9.55 1.09
N THR A 209 23.47 -9.81 -0.16
CA THR A 209 24.12 -11.10 -0.51
C THR A 209 25.47 -11.30 0.20
N LYS A 210 26.19 -10.21 0.46
CA LYS A 210 27.44 -10.27 1.27
C LYS A 210 27.16 -10.52 2.76
N MET A 211 26.07 -9.95 3.28
CA MET A 211 25.68 -10.11 4.70
C MET A 211 25.18 -11.52 5.01
N TYR A 212 24.57 -12.18 4.05
CA TYR A 212 24.05 -13.55 4.17
C TYR A 212 24.86 -14.50 3.28
N PRO A 213 25.88 -15.22 3.83
CA PRO A 213 26.78 -16.08 3.05
C PRO A 213 26.06 -17.20 2.27
N ASP A 214 24.89 -17.65 2.77
CA ASP A 214 24.03 -18.65 2.11
C ASP A 214 23.04 -18.05 1.12
N ALA A 215 23.17 -16.76 0.81
CA ALA A 215 22.28 -16.08 -0.12
C ALA A 215 22.58 -16.52 -1.56
N ILE A 216 21.54 -16.92 -2.28
CA ILE A 216 21.62 -17.25 -3.69
C ILE A 216 20.60 -16.46 -4.51
N PRO A 217 20.94 -16.06 -5.74
CA PRO A 217 19.96 -15.47 -6.66
C PRO A 217 18.82 -16.46 -6.94
N TYR A 218 17.59 -15.93 -6.95
CA TYR A 218 16.42 -16.70 -7.33
C TYR A 218 15.63 -15.96 -8.41
N GLN A 219 15.35 -16.65 -9.50
CA GLN A 219 14.47 -16.14 -10.55
C GLN A 219 13.12 -16.85 -10.50
N LEU A 220 12.03 -16.09 -10.57
CA LEU A 220 10.69 -16.65 -10.62
C LEU A 220 10.57 -17.64 -11.79
N THR A 221 10.28 -18.89 -11.47
CA THR A 221 10.00 -19.93 -12.46
C THR A 221 8.70 -19.66 -13.21
N VAL A 222 8.46 -20.36 -14.32
CA VAL A 222 7.16 -20.29 -15.02
C VAL A 222 6.01 -20.68 -14.10
N LYS A 223 6.22 -21.69 -13.26
CA LYS A 223 5.22 -22.15 -12.27
C LYS A 223 4.94 -21.08 -11.21
N ASP A 224 5.98 -20.42 -10.69
CA ASP A 224 5.81 -19.33 -9.73
C ASP A 224 5.02 -18.18 -10.35
N LYS A 225 5.42 -17.74 -11.54
CA LYS A 225 4.74 -16.64 -12.25
C LYS A 225 3.27 -16.94 -12.49
N ALA A 226 2.94 -18.15 -12.92
CA ALA A 226 1.54 -18.57 -13.14
C ALA A 226 0.73 -18.59 -11.82
N ALA A 227 1.29 -19.10 -10.73
CA ALA A 227 0.63 -19.14 -9.43
C ALA A 227 0.46 -17.73 -8.84
N ILE A 228 1.46 -16.87 -8.98
CA ILE A 228 1.43 -15.47 -8.53
C ILE A 228 0.40 -14.69 -9.35
N GLN A 229 0.38 -14.85 -10.68
CA GLN A 229 -0.60 -14.17 -11.56
C GLN A 229 -2.01 -14.57 -11.18
N LYS A 230 -2.27 -15.87 -10.98
CA LYS A 230 -3.57 -16.35 -10.50
C LYS A 230 -3.97 -15.68 -9.18
N LEU A 231 -3.07 -15.58 -8.22
CA LEU A 231 -3.32 -14.91 -6.95
C LEU A 231 -3.57 -13.40 -7.14
N ALA A 232 -2.84 -12.77 -8.05
CA ALA A 232 -3.06 -11.36 -8.40
C ALA A 232 -4.47 -11.15 -8.95
N ASP A 233 -4.90 -11.99 -9.90
CA ASP A 233 -6.21 -11.90 -10.55
C ASP A 233 -7.38 -12.20 -9.58
N GLU A 234 -7.26 -13.26 -8.78
CA GLU A 234 -8.31 -13.70 -7.86
C GLU A 234 -8.44 -12.85 -6.60
N LYS A 235 -7.41 -12.08 -6.24
CA LYS A 235 -7.41 -11.28 -5.01
C LYS A 235 -6.97 -9.84 -5.22
N TYR A 236 -5.70 -9.60 -5.59
CA TYR A 236 -5.07 -8.29 -5.51
C TYR A 236 -5.60 -7.28 -6.53
N SER A 237 -6.11 -7.73 -7.69
CA SER A 237 -6.77 -6.86 -8.67
C SER A 237 -8.24 -6.61 -8.37
N THR A 238 -8.83 -7.36 -7.40
CA THR A 238 -10.28 -7.30 -7.15
C THR A 238 -10.68 -6.07 -6.33
N TRP A 239 -11.84 -5.51 -6.68
CA TRP A 239 -12.45 -4.44 -5.91
C TRP A 239 -12.76 -4.90 -4.47
N ALA A 240 -13.20 -6.16 -4.31
CA ALA A 240 -13.53 -6.74 -3.01
C ALA A 240 -12.37 -6.68 -2.03
N TRP A 241 -11.14 -6.98 -2.48
CA TRP A 241 -9.94 -6.90 -1.65
C TRP A 241 -9.49 -5.47 -1.41
N ASN A 242 -9.44 -4.64 -2.46
CA ASN A 242 -8.85 -3.31 -2.38
C ASN A 242 -9.76 -2.29 -1.70
N TYR A 243 -11.05 -2.35 -1.94
CA TYR A 243 -12.05 -1.41 -1.42
C TYR A 243 -13.04 -2.08 -0.47
N GLY A 244 -13.62 -3.21 -0.87
CA GLY A 244 -14.63 -3.94 -0.10
C GLY A 244 -14.14 -4.45 1.25
N TYR A 245 -12.86 -4.76 1.39
CA TYR A 245 -12.24 -5.17 2.67
C TYR A 245 -12.11 -4.01 3.68
N SER A 246 -12.47 -2.79 3.33
CA SER A 246 -12.44 -1.65 4.24
C SER A 246 -13.30 -1.90 5.48
N PRO A 247 -12.88 -1.44 6.67
CA PRO A 247 -13.71 -1.52 7.86
C PRO A 247 -15.01 -0.72 7.68
N LYS A 248 -16.03 -0.97 8.52
CA LYS A 248 -17.28 -0.19 8.50
C LYS A 248 -16.96 1.31 8.61
N TYR A 249 -17.59 2.13 7.77
CA TYR A 249 -17.43 3.57 7.80
C TYR A 249 -18.74 4.28 7.44
N GLY A 250 -18.89 5.49 7.96
CA GLY A 250 -19.89 6.46 7.54
C GLY A 250 -19.28 7.50 6.61
N LEU A 251 -20.06 8.01 5.66
CA LEU A 251 -19.71 9.09 4.76
C LEU A 251 -20.83 10.13 4.75
N LYS A 252 -20.45 11.43 4.88
CA LYS A 252 -21.33 12.56 4.71
C LYS A 252 -20.81 13.44 3.59
N LYS A 253 -21.64 13.74 2.61
CA LYS A 253 -21.28 14.59 1.46
C LYS A 253 -22.43 15.50 1.08
N GLY A 254 -22.16 16.80 1.09
CA GLY A 254 -23.07 17.82 0.57
C GLY A 254 -22.62 18.33 -0.81
N VAL A 255 -23.57 18.55 -1.71
CA VAL A 255 -23.34 19.12 -3.04
C VAL A 255 -24.42 20.15 -3.32
N LYS A 256 -24.02 21.34 -3.80
CA LYS A 256 -24.94 22.35 -4.32
C LYS A 256 -25.23 22.04 -5.80
N THR A 257 -26.49 21.83 -6.12
CA THR A 257 -26.98 21.59 -7.48
C THR A 257 -27.85 22.76 -7.95
N ASN A 258 -28.27 22.77 -9.22
CA ASN A 258 -29.23 23.73 -9.72
C ASN A 258 -30.63 23.63 -9.04
N GLY A 259 -30.93 22.45 -8.46
CA GLY A 259 -32.19 22.17 -7.77
C GLY A 259 -32.14 22.41 -6.25
N GLY A 260 -31.05 22.92 -5.70
CA GLY A 260 -30.85 23.13 -4.28
C GLY A 260 -29.62 22.39 -3.71
N HIS A 261 -29.46 22.43 -2.40
CA HIS A 261 -28.40 21.71 -1.70
C HIS A 261 -28.86 20.29 -1.39
N VAL A 262 -28.03 19.30 -1.77
CA VAL A 262 -28.27 17.88 -1.47
C VAL A 262 -27.18 17.38 -0.55
N GLU A 263 -27.53 16.81 0.59
CA GLU A 263 -26.60 16.18 1.53
C GLU A 263 -26.94 14.69 1.66
N VAL A 264 -25.93 13.85 1.46
CA VAL A 264 -26.03 12.39 1.52
C VAL A 264 -25.26 11.88 2.73
N HIS A 265 -25.91 11.11 3.58
CA HIS A 265 -25.32 10.36 4.67
C HIS A 265 -25.46 8.87 4.38
N LEU A 266 -24.37 8.14 4.40
CA LEU A 266 -24.42 6.69 4.20
C LEU A 266 -23.47 5.94 5.11
N ASN A 267 -23.84 4.72 5.45
CA ASN A 267 -23.01 3.76 6.13
C ASN A 267 -22.68 2.58 5.21
N VAL A 268 -21.40 2.21 5.18
CA VAL A 268 -20.88 1.14 4.34
C VAL A 268 -20.26 0.05 5.22
N TYR A 269 -20.61 -1.19 4.92
CA TYR A 269 -20.02 -2.39 5.54
C TYR A 269 -19.63 -3.40 4.46
N LYS A 270 -18.39 -3.89 4.53
CA LYS A 270 -17.82 -4.78 3.50
C LYS A 270 -18.00 -4.24 2.07
N GLY A 271 -17.85 -2.92 1.93
CA GLY A 271 -18.00 -2.23 0.66
C GLY A 271 -19.44 -2.06 0.16
N VAL A 272 -20.45 -2.50 0.92
CA VAL A 272 -21.87 -2.41 0.57
C VAL A 272 -22.55 -1.32 1.38
N ILE A 273 -23.39 -0.51 0.75
CA ILE A 273 -24.23 0.50 1.40
C ILE A 273 -25.28 -0.22 2.23
N ILE A 274 -25.25 -0.01 3.56
CA ILE A 274 -26.20 -0.66 4.49
C ILE A 274 -27.25 0.31 5.03
N GLU A 275 -26.97 1.61 5.01
CA GLU A 275 -27.86 2.68 5.42
C GLU A 275 -27.62 3.90 4.51
N LEU A 276 -28.67 4.61 4.16
CA LEU A 276 -28.61 5.81 3.33
C LEU A 276 -29.71 6.78 3.73
N ASP A 277 -29.31 8.04 4.00
CA ASP A 277 -30.20 9.17 4.17
C ASP A 277 -29.81 10.30 3.23
N ILE A 278 -30.82 11.01 2.73
CA ILE A 278 -30.66 12.13 1.83
C ILE A 278 -31.43 13.32 2.41
N PHE A 279 -30.74 14.44 2.62
CA PHE A 279 -31.26 15.67 3.19
C PHE A 279 -31.01 16.84 2.24
N GLY A 280 -31.74 17.94 2.42
CA GLY A 280 -31.47 19.18 1.70
C GLY A 280 -32.71 20.04 1.46
N ASP A 281 -32.51 21.11 0.69
CA ASP A 281 -33.53 22.12 0.32
C ASP A 281 -33.94 21.98 -1.16
N PHE A 282 -33.87 20.78 -1.70
CA PHE A 282 -34.15 20.48 -3.11
C PHE A 282 -35.58 20.01 -3.34
N PHE A 283 -36.06 20.20 -4.57
CA PHE A 283 -37.33 19.66 -5.06
C PHE A 283 -37.09 18.39 -5.85
N VAL A 284 -37.95 17.37 -5.65
CA VAL A 284 -37.86 16.09 -6.33
C VAL A 284 -39.08 15.79 -7.19
N ASN A 285 -38.86 15.12 -8.31
CA ASN A 285 -39.91 14.65 -9.19
C ASN A 285 -40.28 13.18 -8.93
N ARG A 286 -39.51 12.49 -8.04
CA ARG A 286 -39.71 11.08 -7.62
C ARG A 286 -39.57 10.98 -6.11
N ASP A 287 -40.12 9.94 -5.55
CA ASP A 287 -39.97 9.65 -4.12
C ASP A 287 -38.50 9.39 -3.77
N ILE A 288 -37.97 10.13 -2.80
CA ILE A 288 -36.58 9.99 -2.35
C ILE A 288 -36.35 8.65 -1.64
N ASP A 289 -37.40 8.06 -1.05
CA ASP A 289 -37.30 6.76 -0.39
C ASP A 289 -37.12 5.62 -1.40
N GLU A 290 -37.64 5.74 -2.61
CA GLU A 290 -37.35 4.81 -3.71
C GLU A 290 -35.85 4.81 -4.06
N VAL A 291 -35.23 5.99 -4.13
CA VAL A 291 -33.80 6.16 -4.39
C VAL A 291 -32.97 5.53 -3.27
N LYS A 292 -33.36 5.75 -1.99
CA LYS A 292 -32.68 5.15 -0.84
C LYS A 292 -32.74 3.63 -0.89
N GLN A 293 -33.93 3.06 -1.10
CA GLN A 293 -34.13 1.61 -1.17
C GLN A 293 -33.39 0.97 -2.34
N ALA A 294 -33.32 1.64 -3.49
CA ALA A 294 -32.61 1.16 -4.66
C ALA A 294 -31.10 1.04 -4.41
N LEU A 295 -30.54 1.89 -3.53
CA LEU A 295 -29.10 1.94 -3.26
C LEU A 295 -28.67 1.13 -2.04
N ILE A 296 -29.56 0.79 -1.11
CA ILE A 296 -29.25 -0.13 0.00
C ILE A 296 -28.95 -1.53 -0.58
N GLY A 297 -27.85 -2.15 -0.14
CA GLY A 297 -27.35 -3.42 -0.65
C GLY A 297 -26.44 -3.30 -1.88
N VAL A 298 -26.28 -2.11 -2.43
CA VAL A 298 -25.40 -1.86 -3.59
C VAL A 298 -23.95 -1.65 -3.15
N GLN A 299 -23.00 -2.11 -3.95
CA GLN A 299 -21.58 -1.81 -3.71
C GLN A 299 -21.32 -0.31 -3.81
N HIS A 300 -20.59 0.25 -2.84
CA HIS A 300 -20.21 1.66 -2.82
C HIS A 300 -19.10 1.95 -3.84
N ARG A 301 -19.44 1.80 -5.10
CA ARG A 301 -18.63 2.17 -6.27
C ARG A 301 -19.50 2.88 -7.31
N GLU A 302 -18.90 3.79 -8.04
CA GLU A 302 -19.60 4.68 -8.96
C GLU A 302 -20.46 3.91 -9.97
N GLU A 303 -19.89 2.89 -10.62
CA GLU A 303 -20.59 2.13 -11.66
C GLU A 303 -21.84 1.41 -11.13
N ALA A 304 -21.72 0.78 -9.94
CA ALA A 304 -22.83 0.05 -9.33
C ALA A 304 -23.96 0.99 -8.87
N VAL A 305 -23.60 2.18 -8.35
CA VAL A 305 -24.57 3.20 -7.95
C VAL A 305 -25.26 3.79 -9.18
N LEU A 306 -24.52 4.14 -10.22
CA LEU A 306 -25.08 4.69 -11.46
C LEU A 306 -25.98 3.70 -12.19
N GLU A 307 -25.66 2.40 -12.15
CA GLU A 307 -26.49 1.34 -12.74
C GLU A 307 -27.88 1.25 -12.07
N LYS A 308 -27.95 1.48 -10.76
CA LYS A 308 -29.21 1.45 -10.00
C LYS A 308 -30.03 2.72 -10.10
N LEU A 309 -29.40 3.84 -10.47
CA LEU A 309 -30.10 5.13 -10.61
C LEU A 309 -30.61 5.41 -12.03
N LYS A 310 -30.29 4.56 -12.99
CA LYS A 310 -30.86 4.61 -14.37
C LYS A 310 -32.27 4.01 -14.40
#